data_fc2ae4556a48544c0c6f2db4fa74ab0b
#
_entry.id   fc2ae4556a48544c0c6f2db4fa74ab0b
#
_cell.length_a   1.000
_cell.length_b   1.000
_cell.length_c   1.000
_cell.angle_alpha   90.00
_cell.angle_beta   90.00
_cell.angle_gamma   90.00
#
_symmetry.space_group_name_H-M   'P 1'
#
loop_
_entity.id
_entity.type
_entity.pdbx_description
1 polymer ?
#
loop_
_entity_poly.entity_id
_entity_poly.type
_entity_poly.pdbx_seq_one_letter_code
_entity_poly.pdbx_strand_id
1 'polypeptide(L)'
;VPSGLPKYHVVLWDFGAKQNILRKLHSLDCELTVVPAGTSAEEILKLNPDGIMLSNGPGDPKDNPEIIAELAKLCQSQIPIFGICLGHQLMALANGANTIKMKYGHRGANQPVKNVETGSIYITSQNHGYTVDSDSLPASAKVSYINMNDGTCEGITYQNFPGFSVQFHP
;
A
#
# COMPACT_ATOMS: atom_id res chain seq x y z
N VAL A 1 5.22 -25.68 -5.71
CA VAL A 1 6.18 -24.99 -6.59
C VAL A 1 5.66 -25.10 -8.01
N PRO A 2 5.53 -24.01 -8.71
CA PRO A 2 5.18 -24.10 -10.11
C PRO A 2 6.24 -24.91 -10.85
N SER A 3 5.78 -25.76 -11.75
CA SER A 3 6.69 -26.52 -12.60
C SER A 3 7.35 -25.55 -13.57
N GLY A 4 8.48 -25.01 -13.20
CA GLY A 4 9.18 -24.06 -14.02
C GLY A 4 9.57 -22.80 -13.25
N LEU A 5 10.00 -21.78 -13.99
CA LEU A 5 10.43 -20.52 -13.39
C LEU A 5 9.22 -19.69 -12.89
N PRO A 6 9.35 -19.02 -11.75
CA PRO A 6 8.34 -18.06 -11.32
C PRO A 6 8.12 -17.02 -12.41
N LYS A 7 6.86 -16.64 -12.65
CA LYS A 7 6.54 -15.65 -13.69
C LYS A 7 6.94 -14.24 -13.32
N TYR A 8 6.89 -13.92 -12.02
CA TYR A 8 7.10 -12.56 -11.53
C TYR A 8 7.94 -12.57 -10.28
N HIS A 9 8.82 -11.59 -10.17
CA HIS A 9 9.60 -11.33 -8.96
C HIS A 9 8.98 -10.15 -8.21
N VAL A 10 8.46 -10.40 -7.03
CA VAL A 10 7.87 -9.37 -6.16
C VAL A 10 8.78 -9.14 -4.97
N VAL A 11 9.15 -7.89 -4.73
CA VAL A 11 9.84 -7.48 -3.51
C VAL A 11 8.80 -6.98 -2.52
N LEU A 12 8.73 -7.61 -1.35
CA LEU A 12 7.92 -7.17 -0.24
C LEU A 12 8.77 -6.32 0.69
N TRP A 13 8.45 -5.04 0.78
CA TRP A 13 9.09 -4.13 1.73
C TRP A 13 8.34 -4.26 3.06
N ASP A 14 9.01 -4.86 4.04
CA ASP A 14 8.38 -5.31 5.27
C ASP A 14 8.40 -4.22 6.35
N PHE A 15 7.22 -3.71 6.68
CA PHE A 15 7.01 -2.75 7.77
C PHE A 15 6.33 -3.40 8.99
N GLY A 16 6.24 -4.74 9.02
CA GLY A 16 5.53 -5.52 10.03
C GLY A 16 4.44 -6.38 9.40
N ALA A 17 4.73 -7.01 8.26
CA ALA A 17 3.76 -7.76 7.47
C ALA A 17 3.15 -8.94 8.22
N LYS A 18 1.86 -9.18 7.99
CA LYS A 18 1.19 -10.39 8.46
C LYS A 18 1.55 -11.57 7.55
N GLN A 19 1.67 -12.76 8.13
CA GLN A 19 2.03 -13.97 7.39
C GLN A 19 1.07 -14.29 6.23
N ASN A 20 -0.20 -13.93 6.34
CA ASN A 20 -1.17 -14.19 5.29
C ASN A 20 -0.83 -13.50 3.97
N ILE A 21 -0.23 -12.31 4.03
CA ILE A 21 0.21 -11.59 2.84
C ILE A 21 1.31 -12.38 2.14
N LEU A 22 2.27 -12.89 2.90
CA LEU A 22 3.37 -13.69 2.37
C LEU A 22 2.86 -14.97 1.71
N ARG A 23 1.93 -15.68 2.37
CA ARG A 23 1.33 -16.91 1.84
C ARG A 23 0.56 -16.65 0.55
N LYS A 24 -0.20 -15.56 0.50
CA LYS A 24 -1.01 -15.23 -0.67
C LYS A 24 -0.13 -14.91 -1.88
N LEU A 25 0.94 -14.17 -1.69
CA LEU A 25 1.89 -13.88 -2.77
C LEU A 25 2.58 -15.14 -3.27
N HIS A 26 2.97 -16.03 -2.36
CA HIS A 26 3.58 -17.30 -2.73
C HIS A 26 2.62 -18.18 -3.54
N SER A 27 1.33 -18.19 -3.19
CA SER A 27 0.31 -18.97 -3.90
C SER A 27 0.01 -18.45 -5.32
N LEU A 28 0.44 -17.22 -5.65
CA LEU A 28 0.25 -16.63 -6.96
C LEU A 28 1.43 -16.87 -7.91
N ASP A 29 2.29 -17.82 -7.60
CA ASP A 29 3.48 -18.17 -8.40
C ASP A 29 4.47 -17.04 -8.55
N CYS A 30 4.54 -16.15 -7.55
CA CYS A 30 5.52 -15.09 -7.50
C CYS A 30 6.76 -15.53 -6.75
N GLU A 31 7.94 -15.21 -7.28
CA GLU A 31 9.16 -15.26 -6.50
C GLU A 31 9.14 -14.08 -5.54
N LEU A 32 9.21 -14.36 -4.25
CA LEU A 32 9.10 -13.35 -3.22
C LEU A 32 10.42 -13.09 -2.53
N THR A 33 10.88 -11.84 -2.54
CA THR A 33 12.00 -11.38 -1.75
C THR A 33 11.48 -10.41 -0.70
N VAL A 34 11.70 -10.72 0.56
CA VAL A 34 11.29 -9.86 1.68
C VAL A 34 12.50 -9.03 2.11
N VAL A 35 12.34 -7.72 2.16
CA VAL A 35 13.40 -6.80 2.59
C VAL A 35 12.94 -6.00 3.81
N PRO A 36 13.84 -5.71 4.76
CA PRO A 36 13.49 -4.96 5.96
C PRO A 36 13.18 -3.50 5.65
N ALA A 37 12.52 -2.83 6.60
CA ALA A 37 12.11 -1.43 6.46
C ALA A 37 13.27 -0.48 6.17
N GLY A 38 14.47 -0.76 6.68
CA GLY A 38 15.65 0.07 6.46
C GLY A 38 16.32 -0.09 5.11
N THR A 39 15.78 -0.91 4.21
CA THR A 39 16.36 -1.13 2.88
C THR A 39 16.19 0.12 2.03
N SER A 40 17.22 0.49 1.26
CA SER A 40 17.16 1.65 0.37
C SER A 40 16.45 1.31 -0.95
N ALA A 41 15.97 2.35 -1.64
CA ALA A 41 15.37 2.20 -2.97
C ALA A 41 16.37 1.57 -3.95
N GLU A 42 17.63 1.98 -3.90
CA GLU A 42 18.66 1.45 -4.75
C GLU A 42 18.86 -0.06 -4.55
N GLU A 43 18.87 -0.52 -3.31
CA GLU A 43 18.99 -1.94 -3.00
C GLU A 43 17.79 -2.74 -3.53
N ILE A 44 16.58 -2.19 -3.43
CA ILE A 44 15.37 -2.81 -3.95
C ILE A 44 15.45 -2.91 -5.48
N LEU A 45 15.88 -1.85 -6.15
CA LEU A 45 15.98 -1.82 -7.61
C LEU A 45 17.04 -2.79 -8.13
N LYS A 46 18.09 -3.04 -7.37
CA LYS A 46 19.12 -4.02 -7.73
C LYS A 46 18.60 -5.45 -7.77
N LEU A 47 17.49 -5.73 -7.11
CA LEU A 47 16.87 -7.05 -7.14
C LEU A 47 16.05 -7.29 -8.43
N ASN A 48 15.94 -6.30 -9.29
CA ASN A 48 15.17 -6.34 -10.54
C ASN A 48 13.74 -6.83 -10.34
N PRO A 49 12.95 -6.17 -9.45
CA PRO A 49 11.58 -6.62 -9.19
C PRO A 49 10.67 -6.33 -10.37
N ASP A 50 9.72 -7.23 -10.62
CA ASP A 50 8.60 -6.98 -11.53
C ASP A 50 7.49 -6.19 -10.86
N GLY A 51 7.44 -6.23 -9.53
CA GLY A 51 6.51 -5.45 -8.72
C GLY A 51 7.04 -5.29 -7.30
N ILE A 52 6.56 -4.26 -6.61
CA ILE A 52 6.94 -3.97 -5.23
C ILE A 52 5.65 -3.92 -4.41
N MET A 53 5.63 -4.61 -3.28
CA MET A 53 4.52 -4.59 -2.36
C MET A 53 4.97 -3.95 -1.05
N LEU A 54 4.19 -2.98 -0.56
CA LEU A 54 4.43 -2.31 0.70
C LEU A 54 3.49 -2.92 1.73
N SER A 55 4.06 -3.49 2.77
CA SER A 55 3.27 -4.21 3.76
C SER A 55 2.51 -3.28 4.71
N ASN A 56 1.60 -3.86 5.47
CA ASN A 56 1.04 -3.20 6.63
C ASN A 56 2.10 -3.08 7.74
N GLY A 57 1.84 -2.23 8.70
CA GLY A 57 2.70 -2.04 9.85
C GLY A 57 2.06 -1.10 10.86
N PRO A 58 2.61 -1.00 12.07
CA PRO A 58 2.05 -0.17 13.13
C PRO A 58 2.53 1.27 13.07
N GLY A 59 1.84 2.15 13.78
CA GLY A 59 2.31 3.49 14.11
C GLY A 59 1.86 4.58 13.16
N ASP A 60 2.43 5.75 13.38
CA ASP A 60 2.18 6.93 12.56
C ASP A 60 3.05 6.88 11.29
N PRO A 61 2.44 6.97 10.09
CA PRO A 61 3.23 6.94 8.86
C PRO A 61 4.26 8.08 8.78
N LYS A 62 4.00 9.22 9.39
CA LYS A 62 4.93 10.37 9.39
C LYS A 62 6.20 10.13 10.22
N ASP A 63 6.21 9.11 11.06
CA ASP A 63 7.40 8.75 11.84
C ASP A 63 8.47 8.03 11.00
N ASN A 64 8.23 7.86 9.70
CA ASN A 64 9.10 7.12 8.80
C ASN A 64 9.62 8.00 7.65
N PRO A 65 10.28 9.16 7.93
CA PRO A 65 10.70 10.07 6.85
C PRO A 65 11.71 9.44 5.90
N GLU A 66 12.57 8.55 6.37
CA GLU A 66 13.57 7.88 5.54
C GLU A 66 12.91 6.93 4.55
N ILE A 67 11.91 6.16 5.00
CA ILE A 67 11.15 5.25 4.14
C ILE A 67 10.39 6.06 3.09
N ILE A 68 9.76 7.16 3.49
CA ILE A 68 9.02 8.02 2.57
C ILE A 68 9.94 8.57 1.47
N ALA A 69 11.14 9.00 1.81
CA ALA A 69 12.11 9.50 0.84
C ALA A 69 12.56 8.43 -0.14
N GLU A 70 12.83 7.21 0.34
CA GLU A 70 13.20 6.08 -0.52
C GLU A 70 12.04 5.62 -1.39
N LEU A 71 10.84 5.60 -0.85
CA LEU A 71 9.63 5.25 -1.59
C LEU A 71 9.36 6.24 -2.73
N ALA A 72 9.59 7.52 -2.51
CA ALA A 72 9.46 8.53 -3.56
C ALA A 72 10.38 8.22 -4.76
N LYS A 73 11.58 7.73 -4.50
CA LYS A 73 12.49 7.28 -5.56
C LYS A 73 11.95 6.08 -6.31
N LEU A 74 11.36 5.12 -5.60
CA LEU A 74 10.77 3.93 -6.20
C LEU A 74 9.57 4.28 -7.09
N CYS A 75 8.77 5.27 -6.70
CA CYS A 75 7.65 5.73 -7.52
C CYS A 75 8.10 6.28 -8.88
N GLN A 76 9.32 6.77 -8.99
CA GLN A 76 9.88 7.26 -10.25
C GLN A 76 10.43 6.15 -11.14
N SER A 77 10.58 4.94 -10.62
CA SER A 77 11.17 3.82 -11.37
C SER A 77 10.23 3.19 -12.37
N GLN A 78 8.94 3.52 -12.34
CA GLN A 78 7.87 2.95 -13.19
C GLN A 78 7.63 1.46 -12.94
N ILE A 79 8.12 0.91 -11.86
CA ILE A 79 7.80 -0.45 -11.42
C ILE A 79 6.46 -0.44 -10.70
N PRO A 80 5.55 -1.39 -10.97
CA PRO A 80 4.26 -1.46 -10.27
C PRO A 80 4.45 -1.57 -8.75
N ILE A 81 3.71 -0.76 -8.01
CA ILE A 81 3.77 -0.71 -6.55
C ILE A 81 2.36 -0.85 -5.98
N PHE A 82 2.19 -1.75 -5.03
CA PHE A 82 0.94 -1.94 -4.30
C PHE A 82 1.18 -1.75 -2.80
N GLY A 83 0.42 -0.85 -2.18
CA GLY A 83 0.52 -0.57 -0.74
C GLY A 83 -0.72 -1.01 0.03
N ILE A 84 -0.51 -1.60 1.21
CA ILE A 84 -1.58 -2.05 2.10
C ILE A 84 -1.43 -1.34 3.45
N CYS A 85 -2.51 -0.74 3.94
CA CYS A 85 -2.59 -0.10 5.25
C CYS A 85 -1.48 0.94 5.45
N LEU A 86 -0.45 0.66 6.25
CA LEU A 86 0.67 1.58 6.41
C LEU A 86 1.35 1.88 5.07
N GLY A 87 1.52 0.87 4.21
CA GLY A 87 2.09 1.04 2.88
C GLY A 87 1.28 2.01 2.02
N HIS A 88 -0.04 1.94 2.09
CA HIS A 88 -0.94 2.90 1.43
C HIS A 88 -0.68 4.34 1.91
N GLN A 89 -0.57 4.52 3.22
CA GLN A 89 -0.32 5.83 3.82
C GLN A 89 1.06 6.38 3.44
N LEU A 90 2.08 5.53 3.46
CA LEU A 90 3.44 5.90 3.06
C LEU A 90 3.51 6.30 1.58
N MET A 91 2.81 5.59 0.70
CA MET A 91 2.73 5.95 -0.72
C MET A 91 2.11 7.35 -0.90
N ALA A 92 1.06 7.65 -0.17
CA ALA A 92 0.42 8.96 -0.23
C ALA A 92 1.39 10.06 0.19
N LEU A 93 2.09 9.87 1.32
CA LEU A 93 3.08 10.84 1.80
C LEU A 93 4.24 11.02 0.81
N ALA A 94 4.71 9.92 0.20
CA ALA A 94 5.79 9.97 -0.79
C ALA A 94 5.39 10.73 -2.05
N ASN A 95 4.11 10.82 -2.35
CA ASN A 95 3.58 11.53 -3.52
C ASN A 95 3.05 12.94 -3.19
N GLY A 96 3.33 13.44 -2.00
CA GLY A 96 3.00 14.81 -1.61
C GLY A 96 1.67 14.98 -0.91
N ALA A 97 0.92 13.91 -0.67
CA ALA A 97 -0.31 13.96 0.11
C ALA A 97 -0.01 14.01 1.61
N ASN A 98 -1.04 14.17 2.42
CA ASN A 98 -0.94 14.24 3.86
C ASN A 98 -1.77 13.15 4.53
N THR A 99 -1.41 12.80 5.76
CA THR A 99 -2.20 11.91 6.61
C THR A 99 -2.65 12.65 7.85
N ILE A 100 -3.81 12.25 8.37
CA ILE A 100 -4.39 12.85 9.57
C ILE A 100 -4.74 11.77 10.57
N LYS A 101 -4.64 12.10 11.86
CA LYS A 101 -5.04 11.20 12.93
C LYS A 101 -6.54 11.21 13.06
N MET A 102 -7.14 10.03 13.06
CA MET A 102 -8.59 9.86 13.23
C MET A 102 -8.94 9.93 14.71
N LYS A 103 -10.13 10.47 15.02
CA LYS A 103 -10.60 10.54 16.41
C LYS A 103 -10.81 9.15 17.01
N TYR A 104 -11.40 8.23 16.23
CA TYR A 104 -11.70 6.88 16.70
C TYR A 104 -10.98 5.77 15.95
N GLY A 105 -10.53 6.03 14.73
CA GLY A 105 -9.92 5.02 13.87
C GLY A 105 -10.93 4.03 13.29
N HIS A 106 -10.42 3.11 12.49
CA HIS A 106 -11.20 1.99 11.95
C HIS A 106 -10.60 0.69 12.47
N ARG A 107 -11.41 -0.08 13.19
CA ARG A 107 -10.98 -1.37 13.77
C ARG A 107 -12.08 -2.39 13.62
N GLY A 108 -11.69 -3.63 13.31
CA GLY A 108 -12.61 -4.76 13.18
C GLY A 108 -12.74 -5.26 11.75
N ALA A 109 -13.60 -6.26 11.57
CA ALA A 109 -13.79 -6.97 10.32
C ALA A 109 -15.09 -6.55 9.58
N ASN A 110 -15.70 -5.44 9.97
CA ASN A 110 -17.00 -5.01 9.47
C ASN A 110 -17.00 -3.58 8.92
N GLN A 111 -15.89 -3.15 8.32
CA GLN A 111 -15.77 -1.82 7.74
C GLN A 111 -16.23 -1.83 6.28
N PRO A 112 -17.35 -1.18 5.95
CA PRO A 112 -17.86 -1.17 4.57
C PRO A 112 -17.11 -0.15 3.72
N VAL A 113 -16.60 -0.61 2.59
CA VAL A 113 -15.80 0.19 1.65
C VAL A 113 -16.43 0.11 0.26
N LYS A 114 -16.56 1.26 -0.39
CA LYS A 114 -17.14 1.36 -1.73
C LYS A 114 -16.05 1.63 -2.75
N ASN A 115 -16.05 0.83 -3.83
CA ASN A 115 -15.28 1.13 -5.03
C ASN A 115 -15.97 2.29 -5.77
N VAL A 116 -15.28 3.42 -5.94
CA VAL A 116 -15.88 4.64 -6.50
C VAL A 116 -16.23 4.49 -7.98
N GLU A 117 -15.50 3.65 -8.72
CA GLU A 117 -15.76 3.46 -10.15
C GLU A 117 -16.93 2.51 -10.42
N THR A 118 -16.97 1.40 -9.70
CA THR A 118 -17.97 0.34 -9.94
C THR A 118 -19.23 0.49 -9.08
N GLY A 119 -19.13 1.22 -7.97
CA GLY A 119 -20.21 1.31 -6.97
C GLY A 119 -20.34 0.08 -6.08
N SER A 120 -19.50 -0.92 -6.26
CA SER A 120 -19.54 -2.14 -5.44
C SER A 120 -19.08 -1.88 -4.01
N ILE A 121 -19.74 -2.52 -3.05
CA ILE A 121 -19.45 -2.36 -1.63
C ILE A 121 -18.85 -3.67 -1.12
N TYR A 122 -17.76 -3.55 -0.37
CA TYR A 122 -17.05 -4.68 0.24
C TYR A 122 -16.99 -4.49 1.73
N ILE A 123 -17.16 -5.57 2.48
CA ILE A 123 -16.94 -5.55 3.92
C ILE A 123 -15.48 -5.93 4.15
N THR A 124 -14.73 -5.04 4.83
CA THR A 124 -13.28 -5.15 4.95
C THR A 124 -12.84 -5.24 6.40
N SER A 125 -11.65 -5.79 6.60
CA SER A 125 -10.97 -5.82 7.87
C SER A 125 -9.98 -4.66 7.95
N GLN A 126 -10.03 -3.89 9.03
CA GLN A 126 -9.18 -2.73 9.24
C GLN A 126 -8.71 -2.62 10.67
N ASN A 127 -7.52 -2.06 10.84
CA ASN A 127 -6.97 -1.73 12.16
C ASN A 127 -5.96 -0.58 12.01
N HIS A 128 -6.46 0.65 12.02
CA HIS A 128 -5.61 1.83 11.87
C HIS A 128 -6.23 3.06 12.54
N GLY A 129 -5.37 3.98 12.99
CA GLY A 129 -5.79 5.24 13.60
C GLY A 129 -5.49 6.47 12.74
N TYR A 130 -4.93 6.28 11.55
CA TYR A 130 -4.60 7.36 10.62
C TYR A 130 -5.26 7.12 9.28
N THR A 131 -5.56 8.20 8.57
CA THR A 131 -6.12 8.12 7.21
C THR A 131 -5.44 9.14 6.30
N VAL A 132 -5.45 8.86 4.99
CA VAL A 132 -4.96 9.82 4.00
C VAL A 132 -6.00 10.93 3.84
N ASP A 133 -5.55 12.19 3.91
CA ASP A 133 -6.40 13.33 3.63
C ASP A 133 -6.63 13.43 2.12
N SER A 134 -7.84 13.09 1.68
CA SER A 134 -8.18 13.09 0.25
C SER A 134 -8.07 14.47 -0.40
N ASP A 135 -8.24 15.53 0.37
CA ASP A 135 -8.10 16.90 -0.13
C ASP A 135 -6.64 17.28 -0.40
N SER A 136 -5.69 16.52 0.15
CA SER A 136 -4.26 16.75 -0.04
C SER A 136 -3.67 16.00 -1.22
N LEU A 137 -4.44 15.15 -1.91
CA LEU A 137 -3.93 14.34 -3.02
C LEU A 137 -3.50 15.19 -4.20
N PRO A 138 -2.35 14.87 -4.83
CA PRO A 138 -1.94 15.55 -6.06
C PRO A 138 -2.87 15.18 -7.23
N ALA A 139 -2.81 15.96 -8.31
CA ALA A 139 -3.63 15.72 -9.50
C ALA A 139 -3.38 14.35 -10.14
N SER A 140 -2.20 13.77 -9.91
CA SER A 140 -1.82 12.44 -10.42
C SER A 140 -2.39 11.28 -9.62
N ALA A 141 -3.11 11.53 -8.53
CA ALA A 141 -3.68 10.50 -7.68
C ALA A 141 -5.19 10.66 -7.57
N LYS A 142 -5.90 9.54 -7.59
CA LYS A 142 -7.37 9.51 -7.45
C LYS A 142 -7.78 8.55 -6.35
N VAL A 143 -8.80 8.94 -5.58
CA VAL A 143 -9.42 8.05 -4.60
C VAL A 143 -10.14 6.94 -5.35
N SER A 144 -9.81 5.69 -5.05
CA SER A 144 -10.42 4.51 -5.67
C SER A 144 -11.46 3.83 -4.77
N TYR A 145 -11.33 3.98 -3.44
CA TYR A 145 -12.24 3.43 -2.44
C TYR A 145 -12.50 4.45 -1.35
N ILE A 146 -13.72 4.45 -0.84
CA ILE A 146 -14.13 5.28 0.31
C ILE A 146 -14.82 4.44 1.37
N ASN A 147 -14.68 4.84 2.63
CA ASN A 147 -15.42 4.23 3.73
C ASN A 147 -16.88 4.71 3.68
N MET A 148 -17.82 3.77 3.75
CA MET A 148 -19.25 4.10 3.65
C MET A 148 -19.80 4.79 4.88
N ASN A 149 -19.14 4.64 6.04
CA ASN A 149 -19.60 5.24 7.29
C ASN A 149 -19.19 6.70 7.44
N ASP A 150 -17.98 7.06 7.04
CA ASP A 150 -17.44 8.40 7.28
C ASP A 150 -16.84 9.07 6.04
N GLY A 151 -16.84 8.41 4.88
CA GLY A 151 -16.33 8.98 3.64
C GLY A 151 -14.82 9.11 3.55
N THR A 152 -14.06 8.53 4.49
CA THR A 152 -12.60 8.60 4.45
C THR A 152 -12.02 7.84 3.27
N CYS A 153 -10.81 8.25 2.84
CA CYS A 153 -10.10 7.60 1.76
C CYS A 153 -9.67 6.18 2.16
N GLU A 154 -10.08 5.20 1.38
CA GLU A 154 -9.78 3.79 1.63
C GLU A 154 -8.94 3.16 0.52
N GLY A 155 -8.63 3.89 -0.51
CA GLY A 155 -7.77 3.45 -1.60
C GLY A 155 -7.43 4.56 -2.56
N ILE A 156 -6.28 4.42 -3.22
CA ILE A 156 -5.77 5.42 -4.16
C ILE A 156 -5.22 4.71 -5.39
N THR A 157 -5.48 5.28 -6.57
CA THR A 157 -4.85 4.88 -7.82
C THR A 157 -3.99 6.03 -8.31
N TYR A 158 -2.75 5.76 -8.66
CA TYR A 158 -1.80 6.74 -9.16
C TYR A 158 -1.74 6.69 -10.68
N GLN A 159 -1.63 7.85 -11.33
CA GLN A 159 -1.64 7.95 -12.79
C GLN A 159 -0.26 8.22 -13.38
N ASN A 160 0.66 8.76 -12.60
CA ASN A 160 2.02 9.09 -13.04
C ASN A 160 2.98 7.90 -12.99
N PHE A 161 2.58 6.81 -12.34
CA PHE A 161 3.30 5.54 -12.30
C PHE A 161 2.30 4.41 -12.05
N PRO A 162 2.65 3.14 -12.34
CA PRO A 162 1.74 2.02 -12.11
C PRO A 162 1.67 1.68 -10.63
N GLY A 163 0.87 2.44 -9.87
CA GLY A 163 0.74 2.30 -8.43
C GLY A 163 -0.71 2.35 -7.99
N PHE A 164 -1.03 1.56 -6.98
CA PHE A 164 -2.32 1.63 -6.30
C PHE A 164 -2.16 1.13 -4.86
N SER A 165 -3.10 1.52 -4.03
CA SER A 165 -3.02 1.19 -2.61
C SER A 165 -4.40 1.10 -2.00
N VAL A 166 -4.51 0.33 -0.92
CA VAL A 166 -5.74 0.20 -0.15
C VAL A 166 -5.43 0.32 1.34
N GLN A 167 -6.36 0.94 2.08
CA GLN A 167 -6.22 1.09 3.53
C GLN A 167 -6.59 -0.20 4.28
N PHE A 168 -7.51 -0.95 3.71
CA PHE A 168 -8.00 -2.18 4.31
C PHE A 168 -7.09 -3.38 4.01
N HIS A 169 -7.29 -4.47 4.72
CA HIS A 169 -6.62 -5.74 4.48
C HIS A 169 -7.44 -6.56 3.47
N PRO A 170 -6.91 -6.75 2.26
CA PRO A 170 -7.62 -7.52 1.24
C PRO A 170 -7.67 -9.01 1.54
#